data_dab6f222725466865b3fee0726d33dda
#
_entry.id   dab6f222725466865b3fee0726d33dda
#
_cell.length_a   1.000
_cell.length_b   1.000
_cell.length_c   1.000
_cell.angle_alpha   90.00
_cell.angle_beta   90.00
_cell.angle_gamma   90.00
#
_symmetry.space_group_name_H-M   'P 1'
#
loop_
_entity.id
_entity.type
_entity.pdbx_description
1 polymer ?
#
loop_
_entity_poly.entity_id
_entity_poly.type
_entity_poly.pdbx_seq_one_letter_code
_entity_poly.pdbx_strand_id
1 'polypeptide(L)'
;MTSKPFAVGFRIEHPQAVIDKSQYKELYQHPKLRAAEYHLTHQSSTGRSCYTFCMCPGGMVIGSSSEPEMLAVNGMSYNARNLENANSAILCSVSAEDFGKDILGGIDFQRRIEKMAYEMGGGDYSAPVQLVGDFIKKRESRSVGAVTPSY
;
A
#
# COMPACT_ATOMS: atom_id res chain seq x y z
N MET A 1 24.11 15.20 13.80
CA MET A 1 23.21 14.20 13.16
C MET A 1 22.49 14.87 12.02
N THR A 2 22.32 14.19 10.90
CA THR A 2 21.54 14.67 9.76
C THR A 2 20.31 13.77 9.60
N SER A 3 19.15 14.39 9.33
CA SER A 3 17.93 13.67 9.02
C SER A 3 18.12 12.87 7.73
N LYS A 4 17.64 11.63 7.70
CA LYS A 4 17.68 10.78 6.50
C LYS A 4 16.32 10.79 5.79
N PRO A 5 16.29 10.78 4.45
CA PRO A 5 15.07 10.54 3.71
C PRO A 5 14.55 9.12 4.00
N PHE A 6 13.23 8.97 3.93
CA PHE A 6 12.56 7.68 4.01
C PHE A 6 11.39 7.63 3.02
N ALA A 7 10.57 6.61 3.05
CA ALA A 7 9.46 6.49 2.12
C ALA A 7 8.16 6.23 2.88
N VAL A 8 7.10 6.88 2.44
CA VAL A 8 5.74 6.71 2.95
C VAL A 8 4.77 6.48 1.79
N GLY A 9 3.63 5.88 2.08
CA GLY A 9 2.62 5.65 1.07
C GLY A 9 1.43 4.89 1.61
N PHE A 10 0.75 4.22 0.72
CA PHE A 10 -0.42 3.41 1.01
C PHE A 10 -0.30 2.05 0.35
N ARG A 11 -1.12 1.12 0.76
CA ARG A 11 -1.17 -0.21 0.15
C ARG A 11 -2.35 -0.29 -0.81
N ILE A 12 -2.10 -0.76 -2.03
CA ILE A 12 -3.16 -1.09 -2.98
C ILE A 12 -3.46 -2.58 -2.90
N GLU A 13 -4.73 -2.92 -3.05
CA GLU A 13 -5.22 -4.28 -3.12
C GLU A 13 -6.06 -4.46 -4.39
N HIS A 14 -5.93 -5.58 -5.05
CA HIS A 14 -6.63 -5.90 -6.29
C HIS A 14 -6.73 -7.42 -6.47
N PRO A 15 -7.66 -7.93 -7.31
CA PRO A 15 -7.72 -9.36 -7.60
C PRO A 15 -6.42 -9.88 -8.22
N GLN A 16 -5.91 -11.01 -7.70
CA GLN A 16 -4.70 -11.67 -8.24
C GLN A 16 -4.86 -11.98 -9.73
N ALA A 17 -6.05 -12.43 -10.13
CA ALA A 17 -6.33 -12.78 -11.52
C ALA A 17 -6.10 -11.64 -12.53
N VAL A 18 -6.17 -10.38 -12.10
CA VAL A 18 -5.85 -9.22 -12.96
C VAL A 18 -4.38 -9.24 -13.34
N ILE A 19 -3.51 -9.54 -12.39
CA ILE A 19 -2.06 -9.58 -12.61
C ILE A 19 -1.67 -10.83 -13.40
N ASP A 20 -2.24 -11.98 -13.04
CA ASP A 20 -2.00 -13.24 -13.75
C ASP A 20 -2.35 -13.12 -15.24
N LYS A 21 -3.53 -12.58 -15.56
CA LYS A 21 -3.95 -12.33 -16.94
C LYS A 21 -3.03 -11.33 -17.66
N SER A 22 -2.61 -10.29 -16.96
CA SER A 22 -1.69 -9.29 -17.53
C SER A 22 -0.37 -9.91 -17.92
N GLN A 23 0.17 -10.79 -17.09
CA GLN A 23 1.50 -11.40 -17.27
C GLN A 23 1.46 -12.63 -18.19
N TYR A 24 0.53 -13.53 -17.97
CA TYR A 24 0.50 -14.85 -18.61
C TYR A 24 -0.45 -14.95 -19.79
N LYS A 25 -1.26 -13.92 -20.04
CA LYS A 25 -2.24 -13.87 -21.13
C LYS A 25 -3.17 -15.10 -21.10
N GLU A 26 -3.28 -15.83 -22.20
CA GLU A 26 -4.13 -17.02 -22.31
C GLU A 26 -3.72 -18.18 -21.39
N LEU A 27 -2.49 -18.16 -20.90
CA LEU A 27 -1.96 -19.24 -20.03
C LEU A 27 -2.14 -18.96 -18.54
N TYR A 28 -2.83 -17.90 -18.13
CA TYR A 28 -2.90 -17.45 -16.74
C TYR A 28 -3.46 -18.50 -15.74
N GLN A 29 -4.19 -19.50 -16.21
CA GLN A 29 -4.71 -20.61 -15.37
C GLN A 29 -3.88 -21.89 -15.47
N HIS A 30 -2.73 -21.86 -16.14
CA HIS A 30 -1.93 -23.07 -16.31
C HIS A 30 -1.34 -23.53 -14.97
N PRO A 31 -1.52 -24.81 -14.55
CA PRO A 31 -1.23 -25.26 -13.18
C PRO A 31 0.26 -25.22 -12.78
N LYS A 32 1.16 -25.09 -13.76
CA LYS A 32 2.60 -24.92 -13.49
C LYS A 32 3.03 -23.47 -13.30
N LEU A 33 2.16 -22.51 -13.57
CA LEU A 33 2.45 -21.11 -13.34
C LEU A 33 2.13 -20.74 -11.89
N ARG A 34 2.98 -19.92 -11.30
CA ARG A 34 2.76 -19.34 -9.97
C ARG A 34 1.96 -18.06 -10.08
N ALA A 35 1.37 -17.62 -8.97
CA ALA A 35 0.77 -16.30 -8.89
C ALA A 35 1.78 -15.23 -9.37
N ALA A 36 1.35 -14.41 -10.31
CA ALA A 36 2.17 -13.36 -10.91
C ALA A 36 2.46 -12.24 -9.91
N GLU A 37 3.62 -11.63 -10.06
CA GLU A 37 4.05 -10.49 -9.24
C GLU A 37 4.59 -9.36 -10.13
N TYR A 38 4.71 -8.16 -9.57
CA TYR A 38 5.21 -7.00 -10.30
C TYR A 38 6.10 -6.11 -9.44
N HIS A 39 7.01 -5.41 -10.11
CA HIS A 39 7.77 -4.30 -9.57
C HIS A 39 7.62 -3.11 -10.51
N LEU A 40 7.17 -1.97 -9.97
CA LEU A 40 6.97 -0.75 -10.73
C LEU A 40 7.78 0.38 -10.06
N THR A 41 8.36 1.23 -10.87
CA THR A 41 9.06 2.44 -10.43
C THR A 41 8.64 3.62 -11.30
N HIS A 42 8.54 4.78 -10.72
CA HIS A 42 8.21 6.01 -11.43
C HIS A 42 8.94 7.19 -10.83
N GLN A 43 9.50 8.04 -11.70
CA GLN A 43 10.04 9.34 -11.33
C GLN A 43 9.02 10.40 -11.71
N SER A 44 8.50 11.12 -10.72
CA SER A 44 7.54 12.21 -10.99
C SER A 44 8.22 13.39 -11.68
N SER A 45 7.45 14.25 -12.34
CA SER A 45 7.94 15.48 -12.93
C SER A 45 8.56 16.46 -11.91
N THR A 46 8.23 16.30 -10.63
CA THR A 46 8.80 17.06 -9.52
C THR A 46 10.10 16.44 -8.97
N GLY A 47 10.60 15.36 -9.59
CA GLY A 47 11.81 14.66 -9.13
C GLY A 47 11.57 13.66 -8.00
N ARG A 48 10.33 13.49 -7.51
CA ARG A 48 10.00 12.54 -6.44
C ARG A 48 9.92 11.12 -7.01
N SER A 49 10.63 10.19 -6.40
CA SER A 49 10.56 8.78 -6.76
C SER A 49 9.37 8.11 -6.06
N CYS A 50 8.59 7.36 -6.84
CA CYS A 50 7.55 6.47 -6.34
C CYS A 50 7.81 5.04 -6.86
N TYR A 51 7.54 4.04 -6.02
CA TYR A 51 7.80 2.64 -6.40
C TYR A 51 6.88 1.69 -5.63
N THR A 52 6.66 0.52 -6.22
CA THR A 52 5.97 -0.57 -5.50
C THR A 52 6.94 -1.27 -4.56
N PHE A 53 6.46 -1.64 -3.40
CA PHE A 53 7.27 -2.31 -2.38
C PHE A 53 6.49 -3.45 -1.74
N CYS A 54 7.20 -4.54 -1.47
CA CYS A 54 6.65 -5.70 -0.77
C CYS A 54 5.33 -6.19 -1.39
N MET A 55 5.33 -6.42 -2.72
CA MET A 55 4.20 -7.01 -3.43
C MET A 55 3.95 -8.42 -2.91
N CYS A 56 2.70 -8.69 -2.56
CA CYS A 56 2.24 -9.95 -1.97
C CYS A 56 1.23 -10.61 -2.91
N PRO A 57 1.67 -11.50 -3.81
CA PRO A 57 0.78 -12.21 -4.71
C PRO A 57 -0.06 -13.24 -3.96
N GLY A 58 -1.34 -13.37 -4.31
CA GLY A 58 -2.28 -14.27 -3.63
C GLY A 58 -2.23 -14.11 -2.12
N GLY A 59 -2.26 -12.85 -1.66
CA GLY A 59 -2.03 -12.48 -0.27
C GLY A 59 -3.10 -11.55 0.29
N MET A 60 -2.86 -11.06 1.48
CA MET A 60 -3.76 -10.19 2.22
C MET A 60 -3.02 -8.98 2.78
N VAL A 61 -3.75 -7.91 3.05
CA VAL A 61 -3.31 -6.79 3.88
C VAL A 61 -3.46 -7.19 5.34
N ILE A 62 -2.54 -6.77 6.19
CA ILE A 62 -2.56 -7.05 7.63
C ILE A 62 -2.23 -5.78 8.42
N GLY A 63 -2.79 -5.64 9.61
CA GLY A 63 -2.42 -4.60 10.57
C GLY A 63 -0.98 -4.77 11.04
N SER A 64 -0.26 -3.67 11.17
CA SER A 64 1.17 -3.65 11.52
C SER A 64 1.52 -2.46 12.42
N SER A 65 0.56 -2.00 13.20
CA SER A 65 0.74 -0.86 14.12
C SER A 65 1.73 -1.20 15.22
N SER A 66 2.60 -0.26 15.55
CA SER A 66 3.63 -0.41 16.58
C SER A 66 3.43 0.52 17.78
N GLU A 67 2.63 1.56 17.65
CA GLU A 67 2.30 2.50 18.73
C GLU A 67 0.78 2.53 18.95
N PRO A 68 0.30 2.77 20.20
CA PRO A 68 -1.14 2.91 20.47
C PRO A 68 -1.77 4.05 19.69
N GLU A 69 -3.02 3.84 19.23
CA GLU A 69 -3.80 4.82 18.47
C GLU A 69 -3.13 5.30 17.17
N MET A 70 -2.28 4.46 16.60
CA MET A 70 -1.64 4.69 15.31
C MET A 70 -1.90 3.49 14.42
N LEU A 71 -2.16 3.72 13.14
CA LEU A 71 -2.43 2.66 12.18
C LEU A 71 -1.36 2.61 11.10
N ALA A 72 -0.76 1.46 10.98
CA ALA A 72 0.06 1.08 9.84
C ALA A 72 -0.41 -0.28 9.30
N VAL A 73 -0.24 -0.52 8.03
CA VAL A 73 -0.58 -1.79 7.39
C VAL A 73 0.62 -2.36 6.64
N ASN A 74 0.67 -3.67 6.58
CA ASN A 74 1.65 -4.42 5.79
C ASN A 74 0.93 -5.42 4.88
N GLY A 75 1.66 -6.18 4.10
CA GLY A 75 1.13 -7.26 3.28
C GLY A 75 1.78 -8.59 3.63
N MET A 76 1.02 -9.65 3.41
CA MET A 76 1.47 -11.02 3.64
C MET A 76 0.93 -11.95 2.55
N SER A 77 1.73 -12.92 2.14
CA SER A 77 1.26 -14.08 1.36
C SER A 77 1.62 -15.35 2.11
N TYR A 78 0.69 -16.30 2.11
CA TYR A 78 1.04 -17.67 2.48
C TYR A 78 1.97 -18.30 1.44
N ASN A 79 2.67 -19.34 1.80
CA ASN A 79 3.55 -20.06 0.86
C ASN A 79 2.84 -20.51 -0.42
N ALA A 80 1.56 -20.89 -0.31
CA ALA A 80 0.75 -21.30 -1.44
C ALA A 80 0.39 -20.15 -2.41
N ARG A 81 0.40 -18.90 -1.96
CA ARG A 81 0.06 -17.69 -2.76
C ARG A 81 -1.27 -17.82 -3.51
N ASN A 82 -2.27 -18.37 -2.84
CA ASN A 82 -3.54 -18.79 -3.44
C ASN A 82 -4.77 -18.05 -2.93
N LEU A 83 -4.59 -16.93 -2.24
CA LEU A 83 -5.71 -16.05 -1.89
C LEU A 83 -6.20 -15.29 -3.12
N GLU A 84 -7.44 -14.83 -3.04
CA GLU A 84 -8.13 -14.15 -4.14
C GLU A 84 -7.45 -12.86 -4.57
N ASN A 85 -6.95 -12.09 -3.59
CA ASN A 85 -6.34 -10.80 -3.83
C ASN A 85 -4.80 -10.87 -3.86
N ALA A 86 -4.23 -9.86 -4.46
CA ALA A 86 -2.84 -9.48 -4.32
C ALA A 86 -2.77 -8.03 -3.81
N ASN A 87 -1.67 -7.66 -3.19
CA ASN A 87 -1.48 -6.31 -2.72
C ASN A 87 -0.02 -5.85 -2.84
N SER A 88 0.21 -4.56 -2.87
CA SER A 88 1.54 -3.95 -2.84
C SER A 88 1.48 -2.57 -2.21
N ALA A 89 2.50 -2.18 -1.48
CA ALA A 89 2.67 -0.78 -1.13
C ALA A 89 3.04 0.03 -2.37
N ILE A 90 2.54 1.26 -2.45
CA ILE A 90 3.08 2.32 -3.31
C ILE A 90 3.71 3.34 -2.38
N LEU A 91 5.02 3.45 -2.43
CA LEU A 91 5.81 4.32 -1.59
C LEU A 91 6.38 5.49 -2.39
N CYS A 92 6.35 6.67 -1.79
CA CYS A 92 6.99 7.87 -2.30
C CYS A 92 8.04 8.35 -1.32
N SER A 93 9.19 8.77 -1.83
CA SER A 93 10.29 9.30 -1.01
C SER A 93 9.89 10.63 -0.36
N VAL A 94 10.20 10.77 0.92
CA VAL A 94 10.08 12.00 1.70
C VAL A 94 11.41 12.37 2.32
N SER A 95 11.63 13.66 2.48
CA SER A 95 12.88 14.23 2.98
C SER A 95 12.63 15.37 3.96
N ALA A 96 13.68 16.01 4.45
CA ALA A 96 13.59 17.17 5.32
C ALA A 96 12.80 18.34 4.71
N GLU A 97 12.58 18.36 3.40
CA GLU A 97 11.69 19.33 2.75
C GLU A 97 10.22 19.10 3.08
N ASP A 98 9.85 17.85 3.37
CA ASP A 98 8.47 17.44 3.70
C ASP A 98 8.17 17.53 5.20
N PHE A 99 9.14 17.23 6.06
CA PHE A 99 8.95 17.11 7.52
C PHE A 99 9.79 18.08 8.35
N GLY A 100 10.53 19.00 7.71
CA GLY A 100 11.35 19.99 8.38
C GLY A 100 12.78 19.50 8.70
N LYS A 101 13.60 20.42 9.17
CA LYS A 101 15.02 20.16 9.45
C LYS A 101 15.30 19.65 10.87
N ASP A 102 14.27 19.51 11.69
CA ASP A 102 14.42 18.94 13.02
C ASP A 102 14.90 17.49 12.93
N ILE A 103 15.76 17.08 13.86
CA ILE A 103 16.31 15.71 13.91
C ILE A 103 15.21 14.67 14.06
N LEU A 104 14.15 14.99 14.80
CA LEU A 104 13.00 14.12 15.07
C LEU A 104 11.83 14.38 14.11
N GLY A 105 11.90 15.38 13.24
CA GLY A 105 10.81 15.77 12.34
C GLY A 105 10.27 14.62 11.48
N GLY A 106 11.12 13.68 11.07
CA GLY A 106 10.70 12.48 10.37
C GLY A 106 9.84 11.54 11.20
N ILE A 107 10.12 11.40 12.49
CA ILE A 107 9.33 10.58 13.44
C ILE A 107 7.96 11.25 13.65
N ASP A 108 7.94 12.54 13.88
CA ASP A 108 6.70 13.30 14.09
C ASP A 108 5.81 13.27 12.84
N PHE A 109 6.43 13.33 11.65
CA PHE A 109 5.74 13.17 10.37
C PHE A 109 5.09 11.79 10.25
N GLN A 110 5.83 10.71 10.54
CA GLN A 110 5.31 9.35 10.52
C GLN A 110 4.14 9.19 11.50
N ARG A 111 4.31 9.57 12.76
CA ARG A 111 3.28 9.49 13.79
C ARG A 111 2.01 10.24 13.41
N ARG A 112 2.16 11.42 12.82
CA ARG A 112 1.02 12.20 12.33
C ARG A 112 0.23 11.45 11.25
N ILE A 113 0.90 10.81 10.30
CA ILE A 113 0.23 10.05 9.23
C ILE A 113 -0.45 8.82 9.79
N GLU A 114 0.21 8.07 10.66
CA GLU A 114 -0.35 6.86 11.27
C GLU A 114 -1.55 7.19 12.19
N LYS A 115 -1.49 8.30 12.93
CA LYS A 115 -2.61 8.77 13.73
C LYS A 115 -3.79 9.19 12.86
N MET A 116 -3.55 9.95 11.80
CA MET A 116 -4.61 10.30 10.84
C MET A 116 -5.27 9.06 10.25
N ALA A 117 -4.49 8.04 9.88
CA ALA A 117 -5.03 6.78 9.36
C ALA A 117 -5.90 6.06 10.41
N TYR A 118 -5.50 6.03 11.66
CA TYR A 118 -6.27 5.47 12.77
C TYR A 118 -7.60 6.20 12.97
N GLU A 119 -7.57 7.53 13.03
CA GLU A 119 -8.76 8.36 13.18
C GLU A 119 -9.73 8.21 11.99
N MET A 120 -9.21 8.19 10.76
CA MET A 120 -9.99 7.98 9.54
C MET A 120 -10.58 6.57 9.44
N GLY A 121 -9.95 5.58 10.02
CA GLY A 121 -10.44 4.20 10.12
C GLY A 121 -11.55 4.00 11.16
N GLY A 122 -11.84 5.01 11.99
CA GLY A 122 -12.87 4.92 13.02
C GLY A 122 -12.36 4.79 14.46
N GLY A 123 -11.03 4.78 14.65
CA GLY A 123 -10.42 4.72 15.99
C GLY A 123 -10.42 3.32 16.62
N ASP A 124 -10.57 2.28 15.82
CA ASP A 124 -10.63 0.88 16.26
C ASP A 124 -9.63 -0.04 15.53
N TYR A 125 -8.61 0.56 14.91
CA TYR A 125 -7.62 -0.10 14.06
C TYR A 125 -8.17 -0.64 12.73
N SER A 126 -9.40 -0.37 12.36
CA SER A 126 -9.87 -0.60 10.98
C SER A 126 -9.13 0.30 10.00
N ALA A 127 -8.67 -0.24 8.89
CA ALA A 127 -7.97 0.54 7.89
C ALA A 127 -8.95 1.35 7.02
N PRO A 128 -8.71 2.67 6.84
CA PRO A 128 -9.47 3.44 5.88
C PRO A 128 -9.20 2.93 4.46
N VAL A 129 -10.26 2.71 3.69
CA VAL A 129 -10.18 2.18 2.34
C VAL A 129 -10.85 3.09 1.33
N GLN A 130 -10.28 3.19 0.14
CA GLN A 130 -10.80 4.00 -0.95
C GLN A 130 -10.55 3.31 -2.30
N LEU A 131 -11.48 3.45 -3.22
CA LEU A 131 -11.28 2.99 -4.59
C LEU A 131 -10.19 3.81 -5.28
N VAL A 132 -9.26 3.16 -5.96
CA VAL A 132 -8.16 3.81 -6.69
C VAL A 132 -8.69 4.82 -7.71
N GLY A 133 -9.78 4.50 -8.41
CA GLY A 133 -10.40 5.42 -9.38
C GLY A 133 -10.96 6.69 -8.74
N ASP A 134 -11.44 6.62 -7.51
CA ASP A 134 -11.93 7.77 -6.74
C ASP A 134 -10.78 8.57 -6.16
N PHE A 135 -9.75 7.90 -5.65
CA PHE A 135 -8.51 8.54 -5.22
C PHE A 135 -7.89 9.41 -6.32
N ILE A 136 -7.75 8.88 -7.53
CA ILE A 136 -7.22 9.63 -8.68
C ILE A 136 -8.09 10.84 -9.02
N LYS A 137 -9.41 10.70 -8.88
CA LYS A 137 -10.38 11.78 -9.13
C LYS A 137 -10.56 12.73 -7.93
N LYS A 138 -9.81 12.53 -6.84
CA LYS A 138 -9.86 13.33 -5.61
C LYS A 138 -11.26 13.43 -5.02
N ARG A 139 -11.98 12.32 -4.95
CA ARG A 139 -13.33 12.24 -4.38
C ARG A 139 -13.43 11.06 -3.42
N GLU A 140 -14.35 11.14 -2.48
CA GLU A 140 -14.64 10.05 -1.54
C GLU A 140 -15.30 8.87 -2.23
N SER A 141 -14.96 7.65 -1.81
CA SER A 141 -15.66 6.45 -2.23
C SER A 141 -16.89 6.22 -1.34
N ARG A 142 -18.05 6.02 -1.97
CA ARG A 142 -19.29 5.72 -1.24
C ARG A 142 -19.47 4.22 -0.96
N SER A 143 -18.70 3.39 -1.63
CA SER A 143 -18.64 1.94 -1.43
C SER A 143 -17.34 1.42 -2.03
N VAL A 144 -16.90 0.26 -1.61
CA VAL A 144 -15.70 -0.42 -2.14
C VAL A 144 -15.98 -1.31 -3.37
N GLY A 145 -17.22 -1.28 -3.88
CA GLY A 145 -17.61 -2.03 -5.06
C GLY A 145 -17.62 -3.55 -4.86
N ALA A 146 -17.19 -4.29 -5.88
CA ALA A 146 -17.19 -5.76 -5.88
C ALA A 146 -15.92 -6.38 -5.26
N VAL A 147 -14.91 -5.58 -4.94
CA VAL A 147 -13.69 -6.06 -4.26
C VAL A 147 -13.95 -6.11 -2.77
N THR A 148 -13.70 -7.26 -2.15
CA THR A 148 -13.73 -7.41 -0.70
C THR A 148 -12.33 -7.15 -0.17
N PRO A 149 -12.09 -6.04 0.57
CA PRO A 149 -10.82 -5.81 1.24
C PRO A 149 -10.50 -6.94 2.21
N SER A 150 -9.23 -7.31 2.30
CA SER A 150 -8.79 -8.41 3.17
C SER A 150 -8.51 -7.97 4.61
N TYR A 151 -8.56 -6.66 4.89
CA TYR A 151 -8.34 -6.06 6.20
C TYR A 151 -9.35 -4.95 6.48
#